data_4316451fcfcb60dc1134b1ae64d5e0d7
#
_entry.id   4316451fcfcb60dc1134b1ae64d5e0d7
#
_cell.length_a   1.000
_cell.length_b   1.000
_cell.length_c   1.000
_cell.angle_alpha   90.00
_cell.angle_beta   90.00
_cell.angle_gamma   90.00
#
_symmetry.space_group_name_H-M   'P 1'
#
loop_
_entity.id
_entity.type
_entity.pdbx_description
1 polymer ?
#
loop_
_entity_poly.entity_id
_entity_poly.type
_entity_poly.pdbx_seq_one_letter_code
_entity_poly.pdbx_strand_id
1 'polypeptide(L)'
;QTPQPPEQEPEWTPTPSPTLSPEEELQQMADRDFMANRVNILLLGWDQSPEREDEDNELYRDENNNFRSDVMMLLSVDFANKRVDLISIPRDTMANIYNVTGRWKINAAFAKGGSATGDGFHYAIETVQDLLGVPISHYAGVDMVGLKAAVDAMGGVDYDVDVRIELNGRVLEPGYQHLDGQQVLDYCRARKGISTDVGRADRQQRMLFAILEQLQSRDQLKNFPKIYLSVQDKVYTDLNVEQIAALTLFAMDLDLDTDLHRHTLEGEYVNNTPYNGASFYVLDTDALQELMKEIFGITIQTDYRFDYHYVLADKAAATGLTYADCAEYLTNQVIYNTYAAQQYGVDQAALALRTLCTREFPQDWSEEQIEEAMQVPLDQEAIEAATQDLANRIYA
;
A
#
# COMPACT_ATOMS: atom_id res chain seq x y z
N GLN A 1 73.67 2.39 -56.30
CA GLN A 1 72.97 1.80 -55.15
C GLN A 1 71.90 2.77 -54.76
N THR A 2 70.60 2.37 -55.03
CA THR A 2 69.39 3.08 -54.63
C THR A 2 69.10 2.75 -53.15
N PRO A 3 68.82 3.72 -52.28
CA PRO A 3 68.44 3.43 -50.91
C PRO A 3 67.08 2.78 -50.84
N GLN A 4 66.93 1.73 -50.06
CA GLN A 4 65.62 1.08 -49.70
C GLN A 4 64.83 2.03 -48.85
N PRO A 5 63.44 2.13 -49.05
CA PRO A 5 62.59 2.89 -48.14
C PRO A 5 62.58 2.23 -46.77
N PRO A 6 62.34 3.01 -45.68
CA PRO A 6 62.27 2.47 -44.34
C PRO A 6 61.02 1.56 -44.21
N GLU A 7 61.22 0.40 -43.56
CA GLU A 7 60.10 -0.49 -43.14
C GLU A 7 59.18 0.30 -42.21
N GLN A 8 57.90 0.36 -42.60
CA GLN A 8 56.83 0.89 -41.73
C GLN A 8 56.62 -0.11 -40.61
N GLU A 9 56.84 0.34 -39.37
CA GLU A 9 56.39 -0.42 -38.18
C GLU A 9 54.86 -0.69 -38.29
N PRO A 10 54.40 -1.89 -37.85
CA PRO A 10 52.97 -2.20 -37.88
C PRO A 10 52.19 -1.25 -36.95
N GLU A 11 51.26 -0.50 -37.51
CA GLU A 11 50.31 0.32 -36.75
C GLU A 11 49.57 -0.56 -35.75
N TRP A 12 49.79 -0.28 -34.47
CA TRP A 12 49.11 -0.97 -33.35
C TRP A 12 47.64 -0.55 -33.33
N THR A 13 46.75 -1.32 -33.92
CA THR A 13 45.32 -1.18 -33.72
C THR A 13 44.96 -1.73 -32.35
N PRO A 14 44.46 -0.90 -31.43
CA PRO A 14 44.03 -1.41 -30.14
C PRO A 14 42.91 -2.43 -30.34
N THR A 15 43.08 -3.62 -29.80
CA THR A 15 42.04 -4.64 -29.74
C THR A 15 40.86 -4.01 -28.98
N PRO A 16 39.63 -3.99 -29.53
CA PRO A 16 38.51 -3.46 -28.79
C PRO A 16 38.37 -4.24 -27.49
N SER A 17 38.29 -3.53 -26.37
CA SER A 17 37.98 -4.13 -25.08
C SER A 17 36.69 -4.92 -25.23
N PRO A 18 36.58 -6.13 -24.67
CA PRO A 18 35.34 -6.89 -24.73
C PRO A 18 34.23 -6.06 -24.14
N THR A 19 33.16 -5.85 -24.89
CA THR A 19 31.96 -5.18 -24.42
C THR A 19 31.31 -6.14 -23.43
N LEU A 20 31.11 -5.69 -22.18
CA LEU A 20 30.45 -6.46 -21.14
C LEU A 20 29.00 -6.74 -21.55
N SER A 21 28.47 -7.89 -21.17
CA SER A 21 27.04 -8.15 -21.26
C SER A 21 26.28 -7.25 -20.28
N PRO A 22 24.97 -6.97 -20.50
CA PRO A 22 24.18 -6.17 -19.56
C PRO A 22 24.18 -6.72 -18.13
N GLU A 23 24.23 -8.03 -17.97
CA GLU A 23 24.32 -8.67 -16.66
C GLU A 23 25.69 -8.46 -16.00
N GLU A 24 26.79 -8.56 -16.74
CA GLU A 24 28.13 -8.25 -16.24
C GLU A 24 28.27 -6.77 -15.86
N GLU A 25 27.62 -5.86 -16.61
CA GLU A 25 27.54 -4.44 -16.25
C GLU A 25 26.82 -4.26 -14.91
N LEU A 26 25.65 -4.92 -14.71
CA LEU A 26 24.91 -4.90 -13.45
C LEU A 26 25.72 -5.44 -12.29
N GLN A 27 26.42 -6.56 -12.48
CA GLN A 27 27.25 -7.17 -11.44
C GLN A 27 28.41 -6.27 -11.00
N GLN A 28 28.95 -5.46 -11.91
CA GLN A 28 30.00 -4.48 -11.60
C GLN A 28 29.45 -3.23 -10.92
N MET A 29 28.24 -2.80 -11.28
CA MET A 29 27.61 -1.61 -10.74
C MET A 29 26.98 -1.82 -9.37
N ALA A 30 26.46 -3.02 -9.08
CA ALA A 30 25.66 -3.30 -7.90
C ALA A 30 26.38 -2.98 -6.59
N ASP A 31 25.72 -2.21 -5.72
CA ASP A 31 26.15 -1.90 -4.37
C ASP A 31 26.04 -3.14 -3.47
N ARG A 32 27.19 -3.76 -3.16
CA ARG A 32 27.25 -4.98 -2.35
C ARG A 32 27.00 -4.72 -0.87
N ASP A 33 27.34 -3.56 -0.37
CA ASP A 33 27.11 -3.18 1.03
C ASP A 33 25.60 -2.96 1.26
N PHE A 34 24.91 -2.38 0.29
CA PHE A 34 23.45 -2.26 0.30
C PHE A 34 22.77 -3.65 0.35
N MET A 35 23.29 -4.64 -0.38
CA MET A 35 22.77 -6.01 -0.39
C MET A 35 23.09 -6.82 0.88
N ALA A 36 23.92 -6.32 1.78
CA ALA A 36 24.25 -7.02 3.03
C ALA A 36 23.15 -6.93 4.10
N ASN A 37 22.17 -6.06 3.93
CA ASN A 37 21.14 -5.77 4.91
C ASN A 37 19.73 -5.97 4.32
N ARG A 38 18.74 -6.13 5.20
CA ARG A 38 17.34 -5.98 4.80
C ARG A 38 17.07 -4.50 4.51
N VAL A 39 16.40 -4.21 3.40
CA VAL A 39 16.10 -2.86 2.95
C VAL A 39 14.59 -2.68 2.85
N ASN A 40 14.07 -1.63 3.49
CA ASN A 40 12.68 -1.25 3.46
C ASN A 40 12.52 0.05 2.64
N ILE A 41 11.72 -0.02 1.58
CA ILE A 41 11.50 1.07 0.62
C ILE A 41 10.02 1.44 0.64
N LEU A 42 9.69 2.69 0.92
CA LEU A 42 8.31 3.19 0.83
C LEU A 42 8.00 3.55 -0.62
N LEU A 43 7.00 2.88 -1.18
CA LEU A 43 6.48 3.15 -2.52
C LEU A 43 5.26 4.05 -2.43
N LEU A 44 5.28 5.18 -3.13
CA LEU A 44 4.19 6.15 -3.17
C LEU A 44 3.73 6.43 -4.59
N GLY A 45 2.41 6.49 -4.79
CA GLY A 45 1.79 6.97 -6.02
C GLY A 45 0.78 8.07 -5.69
N TRP A 46 0.76 9.16 -6.46
CA TRP A 46 -0.21 10.24 -6.27
C TRP A 46 -0.74 10.74 -7.60
N ASP A 47 -1.96 11.28 -7.55
CA ASP A 47 -2.66 11.72 -8.75
C ASP A 47 -2.44 13.20 -9.02
N GLN A 48 -1.22 13.52 -9.44
CA GLN A 48 -0.88 14.83 -9.99
C GLN A 48 -0.81 14.73 -11.52
N SER A 49 -1.48 15.65 -12.19
CA SER A 49 -1.39 15.81 -13.64
C SER A 49 -1.73 17.25 -14.01
N PRO A 50 -1.27 17.77 -15.17
CA PRO A 50 -1.60 19.10 -15.63
C PRO A 50 -3.11 19.39 -15.71
N GLU A 51 -3.93 18.35 -15.98
CA GLU A 51 -5.39 18.44 -16.03
C GLU A 51 -6.03 18.66 -14.64
N ARG A 52 -5.31 18.35 -13.56
CA ARG A 52 -5.75 18.49 -12.17
C ARG A 52 -5.06 19.63 -11.41
N GLU A 53 -4.10 20.25 -12.02
CA GLU A 53 -3.47 21.47 -11.52
C GLU A 53 -4.37 22.71 -11.74
N ASP A 54 -5.45 22.56 -12.53
CA ASP A 54 -6.42 23.63 -12.76
C ASP A 54 -7.16 23.94 -11.42
N GLU A 55 -7.27 25.23 -11.08
CA GLU A 55 -7.68 25.75 -9.77
C GLU A 55 -9.07 25.29 -9.30
N ASP A 56 -9.90 24.74 -10.19
CA ASP A 56 -11.28 24.31 -9.89
C ASP A 56 -11.39 22.91 -9.28
N ASN A 57 -10.29 22.19 -9.00
CA ASN A 57 -10.33 20.80 -8.57
C ASN A 57 -9.86 20.57 -7.12
N GLU A 58 -10.54 21.21 -6.16
CA GLU A 58 -10.28 21.11 -4.71
C GLU A 58 -10.36 19.70 -4.13
N LEU A 59 -10.95 18.73 -4.85
CA LEU A 59 -11.22 17.36 -4.35
C LEU A 59 -9.96 16.52 -4.10
N TYR A 60 -8.80 16.91 -4.64
CA TYR A 60 -7.56 16.08 -4.62
C TYR A 60 -6.40 16.75 -3.89
N ARG A 61 -6.57 17.99 -3.49
CA ARG A 61 -5.58 18.80 -2.81
C ARG A 61 -5.99 19.06 -1.38
N ASP A 62 -5.02 19.35 -0.52
CA ASP A 62 -5.29 19.90 0.79
C ASP A 62 -5.51 21.45 0.69
N GLU A 63 -5.77 22.07 1.83
CA GLU A 63 -5.94 23.52 1.97
C GLU A 63 -4.73 24.36 1.49
N ASN A 64 -3.55 23.71 1.34
CA ASN A 64 -2.30 24.32 0.85
C ASN A 64 -1.98 23.92 -0.59
N ASN A 65 -2.94 23.34 -1.31
CA ASN A 65 -2.79 22.91 -2.70
C ASN A 65 -1.84 21.71 -2.89
N ASN A 66 -1.63 20.88 -1.86
CA ASN A 66 -0.77 19.70 -1.88
C ASN A 66 -1.55 18.43 -2.22
N PHE A 67 -0.89 17.48 -2.89
CA PHE A 67 -1.49 16.22 -3.31
C PHE A 67 -1.38 15.14 -2.23
N ARG A 68 -2.42 14.33 -2.09
CA ARG A 68 -2.42 13.12 -1.25
C ARG A 68 -1.88 11.93 -2.03
N SER A 69 -1.26 10.97 -1.33
CA SER A 69 -0.90 9.70 -1.95
C SER A 69 -2.13 8.82 -2.14
N ASP A 70 -2.30 8.23 -3.32
CA ASP A 70 -3.37 7.28 -3.63
C ASP A 70 -2.91 5.82 -3.48
N VAL A 71 -1.62 5.58 -3.69
CA VAL A 71 -0.95 4.30 -3.48
C VAL A 71 0.11 4.46 -2.40
N MET A 72 0.14 3.54 -1.45
CA MET A 72 1.14 3.47 -0.39
C MET A 72 1.46 2.01 -0.11
N MET A 73 2.71 1.61 -0.30
CA MET A 73 3.17 0.24 -0.09
C MET A 73 4.56 0.25 0.55
N LEU A 74 4.81 -0.68 1.45
CA LEU A 74 6.16 -0.97 1.93
C LEU A 74 6.73 -2.17 1.19
N LEU A 75 7.81 -1.97 0.46
CA LEU A 75 8.61 -3.04 -0.14
C LEU A 75 9.76 -3.37 0.83
N SER A 76 9.74 -4.57 1.38
CA SER A 76 10.81 -5.10 2.25
C SER A 76 11.59 -6.16 1.50
N VAL A 77 12.88 -5.92 1.27
CA VAL A 77 13.79 -6.82 0.56
C VAL A 77 14.77 -7.42 1.54
N ASP A 78 14.69 -8.71 1.77
CA ASP A 78 15.61 -9.50 2.58
C ASP A 78 16.55 -10.28 1.66
N PHE A 79 17.69 -9.69 1.36
CA PHE A 79 18.68 -10.28 0.46
C PHE A 79 19.26 -11.60 0.99
N ALA A 80 19.39 -11.72 2.31
CA ALA A 80 19.99 -12.90 2.94
C ALA A 80 19.10 -14.13 2.85
N ASN A 81 17.79 -13.94 2.99
CA ASN A 81 16.80 -15.02 2.97
C ASN A 81 16.11 -15.17 1.61
N LYS A 82 16.52 -14.40 0.60
CA LYS A 82 15.91 -14.38 -0.73
C LYS A 82 14.39 -14.20 -0.66
N ARG A 83 13.95 -13.22 0.12
CA ARG A 83 12.53 -12.94 0.39
C ARG A 83 12.21 -11.47 0.12
N VAL A 84 11.09 -11.25 -0.54
CA VAL A 84 10.50 -9.93 -0.76
C VAL A 84 9.10 -9.92 -0.19
N ASP A 85 8.81 -8.98 0.70
CA ASP A 85 7.46 -8.74 1.21
C ASP A 85 6.96 -7.39 0.70
N LEU A 86 5.80 -7.37 0.06
CA LEU A 86 5.13 -6.16 -0.38
C LEU A 86 3.87 -5.97 0.46
N ILE A 87 3.88 -4.96 1.33
CA ILE A 87 2.81 -4.65 2.28
C ILE A 87 2.03 -3.45 1.76
N SER A 88 0.80 -3.67 1.36
CA SER A 88 -0.12 -2.62 0.92
C SER A 88 -0.79 -1.96 2.12
N ILE A 89 -0.76 -0.64 2.14
CA ILE A 89 -1.37 0.19 3.18
C ILE A 89 -2.57 0.91 2.55
N PRO A 90 -3.81 0.57 2.92
CA PRO A 90 -4.99 1.25 2.39
C PRO A 90 -4.90 2.76 2.63
N ARG A 91 -5.13 3.55 1.60
CA ARG A 91 -4.93 5.01 1.64
C ARG A 91 -5.78 5.74 2.70
N ASP A 92 -6.93 5.16 3.03
CA ASP A 92 -7.88 5.70 4.01
C ASP A 92 -7.62 5.18 5.44
N THR A 93 -6.51 4.46 5.66
CA THR A 93 -6.12 3.95 6.98
C THR A 93 -6.05 5.10 7.98
N MET A 94 -6.74 4.92 9.11
CA MET A 94 -6.68 5.86 10.22
C MET A 94 -5.31 5.82 10.88
N ALA A 95 -4.62 6.95 10.93
CA ALA A 95 -3.26 7.02 11.45
C ALA A 95 -2.98 8.34 12.19
N ASN A 96 -1.96 8.31 13.05
CA ASN A 96 -1.28 9.51 13.51
C ASN A 96 -0.33 9.97 12.39
N ILE A 97 -0.46 11.18 11.94
CA ILE A 97 0.49 11.74 10.97
C ILE A 97 1.62 12.43 11.73
N TYR A 98 2.85 12.18 11.29
CA TYR A 98 4.04 12.82 11.83
C TYR A 98 3.85 14.32 11.94
N ASN A 99 4.15 14.88 13.13
CA ASN A 99 3.98 16.30 13.47
C ASN A 99 2.58 16.91 13.25
N VAL A 100 1.53 16.09 13.11
CA VAL A 100 0.15 16.56 12.94
C VAL A 100 -0.74 15.98 14.03
N THR A 101 -1.45 16.83 14.75
CA THR A 101 -2.37 16.38 15.80
C THR A 101 -3.70 15.89 15.24
N GLY A 102 -4.29 14.90 15.88
CA GLY A 102 -5.60 14.35 15.52
C GLY A 102 -5.50 13.05 14.72
N ARG A 103 -6.67 12.54 14.33
CA ARG A 103 -6.80 11.32 13.52
C ARG A 103 -7.00 11.71 12.07
N TRP A 104 -6.19 11.13 11.20
CA TRP A 104 -6.16 11.45 9.79
C TRP A 104 -6.16 10.18 8.95
N LYS A 105 -6.56 10.29 7.69
CA LYS A 105 -6.27 9.27 6.70
C LYS A 105 -4.78 9.29 6.39
N ILE A 106 -4.13 8.14 6.36
CA ILE A 106 -2.67 8.04 6.19
C ILE A 106 -2.18 8.72 4.91
N ASN A 107 -3.01 8.73 3.87
CA ASN A 107 -2.69 9.39 2.59
C ASN A 107 -2.49 10.92 2.72
N ALA A 108 -2.99 11.51 3.79
CA ALA A 108 -2.77 12.94 4.07
C ALA A 108 -1.33 13.24 4.52
N ALA A 109 -0.55 12.25 4.98
CA ALA A 109 0.82 12.46 5.43
C ALA A 109 1.68 13.13 4.35
N PHE A 110 1.61 12.61 3.13
CA PHE A 110 2.34 13.15 1.99
C PHE A 110 1.96 14.61 1.69
N ALA A 111 0.66 14.93 1.69
CA ALA A 111 0.18 16.29 1.48
C ALA A 111 0.58 17.24 2.62
N LYS A 112 0.48 16.79 3.88
CA LYS A 112 0.83 17.59 5.07
C LYS A 112 2.33 17.97 5.11
N GLY A 113 3.19 17.13 4.53
CA GLY A 113 4.61 17.43 4.33
C GLY A 113 4.89 18.33 3.10
N GLY A 114 3.89 18.71 2.30
CA GLY A 114 4.09 19.53 1.11
C GLY A 114 4.29 18.74 -0.19
N SER A 115 3.85 17.50 -0.22
CA SER A 115 3.95 16.59 -1.36
C SER A 115 5.40 16.42 -1.86
N ALA A 116 5.61 16.12 -3.14
CA ALA A 116 6.94 15.84 -3.71
C ALA A 116 7.89 17.05 -3.70
N THR A 117 7.37 18.27 -3.67
CA THR A 117 8.17 19.51 -3.68
C THR A 117 8.58 20.01 -2.31
N GLY A 118 8.00 19.43 -1.25
CA GLY A 118 8.34 19.69 0.15
C GLY A 118 8.88 18.45 0.85
N ASP A 119 8.53 18.30 2.12
CA ASP A 119 8.94 17.18 2.99
C ASP A 119 7.95 16.00 2.95
N GLY A 120 7.12 15.88 1.88
CA GLY A 120 6.03 14.90 1.82
C GLY A 120 6.50 13.46 1.97
N PHE A 121 7.64 13.09 1.37
CA PHE A 121 8.22 11.75 1.55
C PHE A 121 8.66 11.52 3.00
N HIS A 122 9.30 12.49 3.63
CA HIS A 122 9.69 12.39 5.03
C HIS A 122 8.47 12.21 5.95
N TYR A 123 7.41 13.00 5.77
CA TYR A 123 6.17 12.85 6.54
C TYR A 123 5.52 11.49 6.35
N ALA A 124 5.50 10.98 5.12
CA ALA A 124 4.96 9.65 4.82
C ALA A 124 5.81 8.54 5.44
N ILE A 125 7.15 8.63 5.34
CA ILE A 125 8.08 7.68 5.94
C ILE A 125 7.90 7.62 7.45
N GLU A 126 7.99 8.75 8.15
CA GLU A 126 7.85 8.79 9.61
C GLU A 126 6.47 8.27 10.07
N THR A 127 5.41 8.61 9.32
CA THR A 127 4.06 8.11 9.60
C THR A 127 3.95 6.60 9.46
N VAL A 128 4.54 6.04 8.41
CA VAL A 128 4.51 4.58 8.16
C VAL A 128 5.44 3.84 9.13
N GLN A 129 6.59 4.42 9.48
CA GLN A 129 7.48 3.87 10.52
C GLN A 129 6.77 3.79 11.89
N ASP A 130 6.03 4.84 12.27
CA ASP A 130 5.23 4.83 13.50
C ASP A 130 4.14 3.75 13.46
N LEU A 131 3.47 3.60 12.30
CA LEU A 131 2.42 2.59 12.13
C LEU A 131 2.94 1.15 12.19
N LEU A 132 4.04 0.85 11.49
CA LEU A 132 4.53 -0.51 11.29
C LEU A 132 5.65 -0.92 12.27
N GLY A 133 6.23 0.04 12.99
CA GLY A 133 7.33 -0.21 13.94
C GLY A 133 8.64 -0.66 13.29
N VAL A 134 8.82 -0.44 11.99
CA VAL A 134 10.04 -0.82 11.24
C VAL A 134 10.70 0.39 10.60
N PRO A 135 12.04 0.46 10.57
CA PRO A 135 12.74 1.55 9.90
C PRO A 135 12.53 1.47 8.38
N ILE A 136 12.31 2.60 7.75
CA ILE A 136 12.23 2.74 6.30
C ILE A 136 13.43 3.56 5.85
N SER A 137 14.30 2.95 5.05
CA SER A 137 15.58 3.53 4.68
C SER A 137 15.54 4.32 3.37
N HIS A 138 14.60 3.98 2.50
CA HIS A 138 14.49 4.57 1.17
C HIS A 138 13.04 4.79 0.76
N TYR A 139 12.86 5.59 -0.28
CA TYR A 139 11.57 5.77 -0.94
C TYR A 139 11.68 5.73 -2.46
N ALA A 140 10.57 5.40 -3.10
CA ALA A 140 10.37 5.62 -4.53
C ALA A 140 8.92 6.05 -4.77
N GLY A 141 8.73 7.04 -5.62
CA GLY A 141 7.41 7.56 -5.88
C GLY A 141 7.24 8.06 -7.31
N VAL A 142 6.00 7.97 -7.79
CA VAL A 142 5.63 8.46 -9.11
C VAL A 142 4.29 9.17 -9.06
N ASP A 143 4.18 10.25 -9.82
CA ASP A 143 2.90 10.81 -10.20
C ASP A 143 2.34 10.11 -11.44
N MET A 144 1.19 10.57 -11.92
CA MET A 144 0.56 9.97 -13.10
C MET A 144 1.36 10.18 -14.40
N VAL A 145 2.16 11.23 -14.48
CA VAL A 145 3.02 11.48 -15.64
C VAL A 145 4.20 10.51 -15.62
N GLY A 146 4.79 10.31 -14.45
CA GLY A 146 5.87 9.36 -14.22
C GLY A 146 5.43 7.91 -14.48
N LEU A 147 4.26 7.51 -13.96
CA LEU A 147 3.71 6.17 -14.23
C LEU A 147 3.56 5.91 -15.73
N LYS A 148 2.94 6.86 -16.46
CA LYS A 148 2.79 6.76 -17.90
C LYS A 148 4.15 6.62 -18.60
N ALA A 149 5.11 7.48 -18.27
CA ALA A 149 6.44 7.46 -18.86
C ALA A 149 7.20 6.15 -18.57
N ALA A 150 7.08 5.61 -17.35
CA ALA A 150 7.71 4.35 -16.97
C ALA A 150 7.14 3.18 -17.77
N VAL A 151 5.81 3.10 -17.91
CA VAL A 151 5.15 2.05 -18.71
C VAL A 151 5.53 2.17 -20.19
N ASP A 152 5.53 3.38 -20.77
CA ASP A 152 5.92 3.61 -22.16
C ASP A 152 7.41 3.22 -22.39
N ALA A 153 8.29 3.53 -21.42
CA ALA A 153 9.72 3.17 -21.50
C ALA A 153 9.96 1.65 -21.45
N MET A 154 9.07 0.91 -20.79
CA MET A 154 9.07 -0.56 -20.78
C MET A 154 8.51 -1.17 -22.06
N GLY A 155 7.90 -0.37 -22.92
CA GLY A 155 7.20 -0.83 -24.11
C GLY A 155 5.77 -1.31 -23.85
N GLY A 156 5.12 -0.82 -22.79
CA GLY A 156 3.76 -1.19 -22.41
C GLY A 156 3.68 -2.38 -21.42
N VAL A 157 2.47 -2.77 -21.04
CA VAL A 157 2.21 -3.90 -20.13
C VAL A 157 1.10 -4.79 -20.70
N ASP A 158 1.31 -6.11 -20.66
CA ASP A 158 0.30 -7.10 -21.02
C ASP A 158 -0.58 -7.37 -19.79
N TYR A 159 -1.89 -7.15 -19.90
CA TYR A 159 -2.80 -7.18 -18.76
C TYR A 159 -4.19 -7.68 -19.16
N ASP A 160 -4.80 -8.46 -18.27
CA ASP A 160 -6.20 -8.89 -18.41
C ASP A 160 -7.12 -7.86 -17.73
N VAL A 161 -7.70 -7.00 -18.55
CA VAL A 161 -8.61 -5.94 -18.10
C VAL A 161 -9.92 -6.58 -17.65
N ASP A 162 -10.26 -6.44 -16.37
CA ASP A 162 -11.42 -7.08 -15.74
C ASP A 162 -12.75 -6.39 -16.05
N VAL A 163 -12.72 -5.14 -16.48
CA VAL A 163 -13.93 -4.32 -16.63
C VAL A 163 -13.77 -3.26 -17.71
N ARG A 164 -14.89 -2.97 -18.42
CA ARG A 164 -14.92 -1.90 -19.42
C ARG A 164 -14.70 -0.53 -18.76
N ILE A 165 -13.69 0.18 -19.22
CA ILE A 165 -13.38 1.54 -18.81
C ILE A 165 -13.75 2.52 -19.93
N GLU A 166 -14.40 3.63 -19.56
CA GLU A 166 -14.60 4.76 -20.45
C GLU A 166 -14.19 6.04 -19.73
N LEU A 167 -13.15 6.68 -20.22
CA LEU A 167 -12.56 7.87 -19.63
C LEU A 167 -12.09 8.85 -20.71
N ASN A 168 -12.54 10.09 -20.63
CA ASN A 168 -12.15 11.17 -21.56
C ASN A 168 -12.30 10.79 -23.05
N GLY A 169 -13.37 10.07 -23.40
CA GLY A 169 -13.63 9.62 -24.77
C GLY A 169 -12.79 8.44 -25.24
N ARG A 170 -11.92 7.90 -24.39
CA ARG A 170 -11.19 6.65 -24.65
C ARG A 170 -11.93 5.48 -24.01
N VAL A 171 -11.91 4.33 -24.68
CA VAL A 171 -12.56 3.11 -24.23
C VAL A 171 -11.51 2.01 -24.12
N LEU A 172 -11.51 1.31 -22.99
CA LEU A 172 -10.72 0.11 -22.75
C LEU A 172 -11.70 -1.04 -22.49
N GLU A 173 -11.73 -2.01 -23.37
CA GLU A 173 -12.63 -3.16 -23.28
C GLU A 173 -12.03 -4.23 -22.35
N PRO A 174 -12.86 -5.09 -21.70
CA PRO A 174 -12.38 -6.23 -20.94
C PRO A 174 -11.61 -7.24 -21.79
N GLY A 175 -10.66 -7.93 -21.17
CA GLY A 175 -9.91 -9.01 -21.76
C GLY A 175 -8.40 -8.76 -21.79
N TYR A 176 -7.65 -9.80 -22.15
CA TYR A 176 -6.20 -9.75 -22.21
C TYR A 176 -5.72 -8.90 -23.40
N GLN A 177 -4.93 -7.88 -23.11
CA GLN A 177 -4.45 -6.93 -24.11
C GLN A 177 -3.15 -6.27 -23.69
N HIS A 178 -2.45 -5.71 -24.66
CA HIS A 178 -1.24 -4.91 -24.44
C HIS A 178 -1.63 -3.45 -24.21
N LEU A 179 -1.29 -2.90 -23.04
CA LEU A 179 -1.62 -1.54 -22.64
C LEU A 179 -0.40 -0.64 -22.73
N ASP A 180 -0.56 0.52 -23.38
CA ASP A 180 0.40 1.60 -23.28
C ASP A 180 0.26 2.38 -21.96
N GLY A 181 1.16 3.33 -21.69
CA GLY A 181 1.12 4.10 -20.46
C GLY A 181 -0.14 4.92 -20.28
N GLN A 182 -0.79 5.38 -21.37
CA GLN A 182 -2.05 6.11 -21.27
C GLN A 182 -3.22 5.19 -20.89
N GLN A 183 -3.26 3.99 -21.44
CA GLN A 183 -4.29 2.99 -21.15
C GLN A 183 -4.16 2.47 -19.69
N VAL A 184 -2.93 2.27 -19.21
CA VAL A 184 -2.66 1.96 -17.80
C VAL A 184 -3.16 3.08 -16.89
N LEU A 185 -2.89 4.32 -17.23
CA LEU A 185 -3.35 5.48 -16.50
C LEU A 185 -4.88 5.56 -16.45
N ASP A 186 -5.56 5.38 -17.58
CA ASP A 186 -7.01 5.38 -17.67
C ASP A 186 -7.62 4.26 -16.82
N TYR A 187 -7.03 3.05 -16.83
CA TYR A 187 -7.44 1.91 -16.02
C TYR A 187 -7.30 2.20 -14.51
N CYS A 188 -6.18 2.77 -14.09
CA CYS A 188 -5.94 3.11 -12.69
C CYS A 188 -6.80 4.28 -12.16
N ARG A 189 -7.24 5.18 -13.05
CA ARG A 189 -8.03 6.38 -12.69
C ARG A 189 -9.54 6.19 -12.72
N ALA A 190 -10.05 5.20 -13.43
CA ALA A 190 -11.48 5.04 -13.66
C ALA A 190 -12.27 4.89 -12.36
N ARG A 191 -13.36 5.68 -12.24
CA ARG A 191 -14.23 5.70 -11.05
C ARG A 191 -15.66 5.28 -11.36
N LYS A 192 -16.18 5.58 -12.56
CA LYS A 192 -17.59 5.40 -12.90
C LYS A 192 -17.91 3.94 -13.23
N GLY A 193 -18.90 3.39 -12.53
CA GLY A 193 -19.55 2.12 -12.87
C GLY A 193 -18.86 0.86 -12.34
N ILE A 194 -17.77 0.96 -11.57
CA ILE A 194 -16.87 -0.18 -11.41
C ILE A 194 -16.62 -0.57 -9.95
N SER A 195 -16.97 0.19 -8.99
CA SER A 195 -16.81 -0.12 -7.56
C SER A 195 -16.45 1.11 -6.70
N THR A 196 -16.47 0.88 -5.41
CA THR A 196 -16.01 1.78 -4.34
C THR A 196 -14.54 2.18 -4.50
N ASP A 197 -14.07 3.13 -3.73
CA ASP A 197 -12.64 3.51 -3.65
C ASP A 197 -11.72 2.33 -3.34
N VAL A 198 -12.22 1.29 -2.66
CA VAL A 198 -11.52 0.01 -2.42
C VAL A 198 -11.12 -0.67 -3.72
N GLY A 199 -12.05 -0.80 -4.66
CA GLY A 199 -11.77 -1.42 -5.96
C GLY A 199 -10.79 -0.64 -6.83
N ARG A 200 -10.63 0.68 -6.61
CA ARG A 200 -9.61 1.48 -7.30
C ARG A 200 -8.22 1.17 -6.73
N ALA A 201 -8.05 1.14 -5.42
CA ALA A 201 -6.78 0.81 -4.78
C ALA A 201 -6.32 -0.61 -5.17
N ASP A 202 -7.24 -1.57 -5.19
CA ASP A 202 -6.97 -2.93 -5.66
C ASP A 202 -6.52 -2.98 -7.12
N ARG A 203 -7.16 -2.22 -8.03
CA ARG A 203 -6.73 -2.14 -9.43
C ARG A 203 -5.33 -1.56 -9.58
N GLN A 204 -5.00 -0.50 -8.84
CA GLN A 204 -3.67 0.12 -8.87
C GLN A 204 -2.62 -0.85 -8.37
N GLN A 205 -2.91 -1.60 -7.31
CA GLN A 205 -2.03 -2.63 -6.78
C GLN A 205 -1.81 -3.77 -7.77
N ARG A 206 -2.89 -4.32 -8.35
CA ARG A 206 -2.80 -5.37 -9.37
C ARG A 206 -2.02 -4.93 -10.61
N MET A 207 -2.20 -3.68 -11.03
CA MET A 207 -1.44 -3.12 -12.15
C MET A 207 0.06 -3.00 -11.84
N LEU A 208 0.41 -2.56 -10.62
CA LEU A 208 1.82 -2.52 -10.21
C LEU A 208 2.46 -3.91 -10.25
N PHE A 209 1.74 -4.94 -9.79
CA PHE A 209 2.22 -6.32 -9.88
C PHE A 209 2.41 -6.79 -11.31
N ALA A 210 1.45 -6.51 -12.19
CA ALA A 210 1.58 -6.86 -13.61
C ALA A 210 2.80 -6.19 -14.26
N ILE A 211 3.09 -4.95 -13.88
CA ILE A 211 4.30 -4.25 -14.32
C ILE A 211 5.56 -4.97 -13.84
N LEU A 212 5.62 -5.36 -12.56
CA LEU A 212 6.77 -6.08 -11.99
C LEU A 212 6.96 -7.47 -12.63
N GLU A 213 5.88 -8.23 -12.78
CA GLU A 213 5.90 -9.54 -13.44
C GLU A 213 6.38 -9.43 -14.90
N GLN A 214 5.94 -8.42 -15.63
CA GLN A 214 6.37 -8.21 -17.00
C GLN A 214 7.82 -7.80 -17.13
N LEU A 215 8.31 -6.93 -16.24
CA LEU A 215 9.73 -6.57 -16.19
C LEU A 215 10.60 -7.83 -16.04
N GLN A 216 10.18 -8.76 -15.20
CA GLN A 216 10.89 -10.00 -14.99
C GLN A 216 10.73 -10.97 -16.18
N SER A 217 9.50 -11.20 -16.65
CA SER A 217 9.19 -12.21 -17.66
C SER A 217 9.79 -11.91 -19.05
N ARG A 218 9.94 -10.63 -19.40
CA ARG A 218 10.50 -10.21 -20.69
C ARG A 218 12.00 -10.04 -20.70
N ASP A 219 12.70 -10.52 -19.67
CA ASP A 219 14.15 -10.34 -19.53
C ASP A 219 14.59 -8.84 -19.59
N GLN A 220 13.65 -7.96 -19.18
CA GLN A 220 13.87 -6.52 -19.20
C GLN A 220 14.64 -6.02 -17.96
N LEU A 221 14.64 -6.82 -16.87
CA LEU A 221 15.29 -6.44 -15.63
C LEU A 221 16.75 -6.04 -15.84
N LYS A 222 17.50 -6.79 -16.64
CA LYS A 222 18.90 -6.47 -16.95
C LYS A 222 19.10 -5.09 -17.59
N ASN A 223 18.05 -4.53 -18.20
CA ASN A 223 18.06 -3.19 -18.79
C ASN A 223 17.40 -2.15 -17.87
N PHE A 224 16.87 -2.55 -16.71
CA PHE A 224 16.11 -1.66 -15.83
C PHE A 224 16.87 -0.39 -15.41
N PRO A 225 18.16 -0.40 -15.07
CA PRO A 225 18.89 0.83 -14.79
C PRO A 225 18.92 1.81 -15.98
N LYS A 226 18.95 1.31 -17.21
CA LYS A 226 18.86 2.16 -18.42
C LYS A 226 17.44 2.71 -18.61
N ILE A 227 16.42 1.89 -18.36
CA ILE A 227 15.00 2.33 -18.35
C ILE A 227 14.82 3.41 -17.29
N TYR A 228 15.29 3.18 -16.06
CA TYR A 228 15.23 4.17 -14.99
C TYR A 228 15.89 5.49 -15.39
N LEU A 229 17.13 5.45 -15.91
CA LEU A 229 17.82 6.66 -16.35
C LEU A 229 17.07 7.45 -17.44
N SER A 230 16.25 6.78 -18.26
CA SER A 230 15.44 7.45 -19.29
C SER A 230 14.22 8.17 -18.73
N VAL A 231 13.78 7.87 -17.51
CA VAL A 231 12.60 8.43 -16.83
C VAL A 231 12.91 9.03 -15.46
N GLN A 232 14.19 9.13 -15.08
CA GLN A 232 14.62 9.56 -13.75
C GLN A 232 14.13 10.96 -13.36
N ASP A 233 13.87 11.83 -14.32
CA ASP A 233 13.29 13.16 -14.12
C ASP A 233 11.79 13.14 -13.76
N LYS A 234 11.15 11.97 -13.83
CA LYS A 234 9.72 11.72 -13.56
C LYS A 234 9.50 10.73 -12.41
N VAL A 235 10.57 10.20 -11.84
CA VAL A 235 10.53 9.29 -10.69
C VAL A 235 11.25 9.96 -9.53
N TYR A 236 10.61 9.98 -8.39
CA TYR A 236 11.15 10.56 -7.16
C TYR A 236 11.71 9.44 -6.29
N THR A 237 13.02 9.43 -6.06
CA THR A 237 13.67 8.43 -5.21
C THR A 237 14.98 8.95 -4.65
N ASP A 238 15.39 8.45 -3.49
CA ASP A 238 16.72 8.64 -2.91
C ASP A 238 17.69 7.49 -3.24
N LEU A 239 17.21 6.47 -3.96
CA LEU A 239 18.06 5.37 -4.44
C LEU A 239 18.98 5.87 -5.55
N ASN A 240 20.28 5.58 -5.41
CA ASN A 240 21.24 5.80 -6.48
C ASN A 240 21.25 4.66 -7.51
N VAL A 241 21.95 4.82 -8.61
CA VAL A 241 21.98 3.86 -9.73
C VAL A 241 22.59 2.52 -9.31
N GLU A 242 23.58 2.53 -8.42
CA GLU A 242 24.26 1.35 -7.89
C GLU A 242 23.32 0.51 -7.00
N GLN A 243 22.47 1.16 -6.20
CA GLN A 243 21.43 0.51 -5.39
C GLN A 243 20.30 -0.05 -6.28
N ILE A 244 19.91 0.69 -7.32
CA ILE A 244 18.94 0.20 -8.32
C ILE A 244 19.51 -1.00 -9.07
N ALA A 245 20.80 -1.00 -9.43
CA ALA A 245 21.46 -2.15 -10.03
C ALA A 245 21.49 -3.36 -9.08
N ALA A 246 21.72 -3.14 -7.79
CA ALA A 246 21.68 -4.18 -6.76
C ALA A 246 20.30 -4.83 -6.63
N LEU A 247 19.23 -4.01 -6.56
CA LEU A 247 17.84 -4.48 -6.53
C LEU A 247 17.48 -5.24 -7.81
N THR A 248 17.92 -4.73 -8.96
CA THR A 248 17.71 -5.37 -10.26
C THR A 248 18.37 -6.73 -10.34
N LEU A 249 19.64 -6.82 -9.94
CA LEU A 249 20.41 -8.06 -9.93
C LEU A 249 19.76 -9.10 -9.01
N PHE A 250 19.29 -8.67 -7.84
CA PHE A 250 18.55 -9.53 -6.90
C PHE A 250 17.23 -10.01 -7.51
N ALA A 251 16.46 -9.08 -8.11
CA ALA A 251 15.17 -9.40 -8.73
C ALA A 251 15.28 -10.40 -9.89
N MET A 252 16.40 -10.41 -10.63
CA MET A 252 16.67 -11.40 -11.69
C MET A 252 16.81 -12.83 -11.15
N ASP A 253 17.21 -12.99 -9.90
CA ASP A 253 17.41 -14.28 -9.24
C ASP A 253 16.18 -14.74 -8.44
N LEU A 254 15.13 -13.93 -8.33
CA LEU A 254 13.90 -14.26 -7.62
C LEU A 254 12.99 -15.17 -8.44
N ASP A 255 12.35 -16.10 -7.74
CA ASP A 255 11.13 -16.77 -8.20
C ASP A 255 9.92 -16.05 -7.59
N LEU A 256 9.15 -15.35 -8.44
CA LEU A 256 8.02 -14.53 -7.96
C LEU A 256 6.90 -15.34 -7.31
N ASP A 257 6.79 -16.63 -7.62
CA ASP A 257 5.77 -17.49 -7.03
C ASP A 257 6.11 -17.91 -5.58
N THR A 258 7.40 -18.02 -5.26
CA THR A 258 7.87 -18.51 -3.96
C THR A 258 8.55 -17.46 -3.10
N ASP A 259 9.24 -16.47 -3.71
CA ASP A 259 10.09 -15.51 -3.00
C ASP A 259 9.40 -14.15 -2.78
N LEU A 260 8.29 -13.85 -3.50
CA LEU A 260 7.49 -12.63 -3.37
C LEU A 260 6.20 -12.89 -2.59
N HIS A 261 6.11 -12.29 -1.41
CA HIS A 261 4.93 -12.36 -0.53
C HIS A 261 4.15 -11.04 -0.59
N ARG A 262 2.83 -11.16 -0.72
CA ARG A 262 1.92 -10.02 -0.86
C ARG A 262 1.02 -9.94 0.35
N HIS A 263 0.99 -8.78 0.99
CA HIS A 263 0.20 -8.52 2.17
C HIS A 263 -0.62 -7.24 1.97
N THR A 264 -1.79 -7.20 2.55
CA THR A 264 -2.56 -5.97 2.72
C THR A 264 -2.89 -5.84 4.19
N LEU A 265 -2.71 -4.66 4.78
CA LEU A 265 -3.07 -4.45 6.17
C LEU A 265 -4.57 -4.71 6.34
N GLU A 266 -4.91 -5.57 7.30
CA GLU A 266 -6.28 -5.95 7.59
C GLU A 266 -6.99 -4.89 8.43
N GLY A 267 -8.28 -4.70 8.18
CA GLY A 267 -9.12 -3.73 8.87
C GLY A 267 -10.48 -3.59 8.19
N GLU A 268 -11.27 -2.63 8.67
CA GLU A 268 -12.62 -2.40 8.20
C GLU A 268 -12.93 -0.91 8.02
N TYR A 269 -13.87 -0.59 7.13
CA TYR A 269 -14.35 0.78 6.98
C TYR A 269 -15.35 1.15 8.07
N VAL A 270 -15.04 2.19 8.84
CA VAL A 270 -15.95 2.83 9.77
C VAL A 270 -16.35 4.19 9.23
N ASN A 271 -17.60 4.28 8.77
CA ASN A 271 -18.16 5.51 8.22
C ASN A 271 -18.72 6.41 9.34
N ASN A 272 -18.73 7.73 9.09
CA ASN A 272 -19.33 8.70 10.02
C ASN A 272 -18.82 8.54 11.47
N THR A 273 -17.50 8.47 11.62
CA THR A 273 -16.88 8.38 12.95
C THR A 273 -17.12 9.67 13.76
N PRO A 274 -17.01 9.63 15.11
CA PRO A 274 -17.11 10.82 15.95
C PRO A 274 -15.99 11.83 15.71
N TYR A 275 -15.02 11.50 14.85
CA TYR A 275 -13.89 12.35 14.48
C TYR A 275 -14.26 13.21 13.27
N ASN A 276 -15.06 14.27 13.51
CA ASN A 276 -15.58 15.21 12.50
C ASN A 276 -16.41 14.54 11.38
N GLY A 277 -17.08 13.42 11.66
CA GLY A 277 -17.86 12.70 10.66
C GLY A 277 -17.03 12.00 9.57
N ALA A 278 -15.71 11.94 9.74
CA ALA A 278 -14.82 11.32 8.75
C ALA A 278 -15.03 9.81 8.68
N SER A 279 -14.85 9.25 7.48
CA SER A 279 -14.83 7.81 7.26
C SER A 279 -13.38 7.34 7.14
N PHE A 280 -13.03 6.25 7.83
CA PHE A 280 -11.67 5.69 7.87
C PHE A 280 -11.70 4.20 7.56
N TYR A 281 -10.62 3.71 6.99
CA TYR A 281 -10.24 2.31 7.07
C TYR A 281 -9.49 2.12 8.40
N VAL A 282 -10.06 1.37 9.33
CA VAL A 282 -9.51 1.19 10.67
C VAL A 282 -8.91 -0.19 10.77
N LEU A 283 -7.65 -0.26 11.15
CA LEU A 283 -6.90 -1.53 11.20
C LEU A 283 -7.38 -2.41 12.35
N ASP A 284 -7.28 -3.72 12.13
CA ASP A 284 -7.20 -4.71 13.18
C ASP A 284 -5.76 -4.72 13.71
N THR A 285 -5.58 -4.23 14.92
CA THR A 285 -4.24 -4.08 15.51
C THR A 285 -3.61 -5.41 15.91
N ASP A 286 -4.41 -6.45 16.17
CA ASP A 286 -3.92 -7.79 16.47
C ASP A 286 -3.39 -8.45 15.18
N ALA A 287 -4.13 -8.36 14.08
CA ALA A 287 -3.69 -8.83 12.76
C ALA A 287 -2.42 -8.10 12.30
N LEU A 288 -2.34 -6.77 12.51
CA LEU A 288 -1.14 -5.99 12.24
C LEU A 288 0.07 -6.51 13.04
N GLN A 289 -0.12 -6.80 14.34
CA GLN A 289 0.95 -7.29 15.20
C GLN A 289 1.45 -8.68 14.76
N GLU A 290 0.53 -9.57 14.38
CA GLU A 290 0.87 -10.90 13.85
C GLU A 290 1.66 -10.78 12.54
N LEU A 291 1.23 -9.92 11.63
CA LEU A 291 1.94 -9.68 10.37
C LEU A 291 3.36 -9.16 10.59
N MET A 292 3.54 -8.17 11.48
CA MET A 292 4.88 -7.63 11.80
C MET A 292 5.78 -8.66 12.45
N LYS A 293 5.22 -9.53 13.29
CA LYS A 293 5.94 -10.66 13.89
C LYS A 293 6.34 -11.70 12.85
N GLU A 294 5.45 -12.02 11.89
CA GLU A 294 5.74 -12.97 10.81
C GLU A 294 6.89 -12.48 9.93
N ILE A 295 6.80 -11.24 9.42
CA ILE A 295 7.74 -10.72 8.42
C ILE A 295 9.07 -10.30 9.06
N PHE A 296 9.00 -9.59 10.18
CA PHE A 296 10.17 -8.93 10.78
C PHE A 296 10.63 -9.56 12.09
N GLY A 297 9.86 -10.49 12.67
CA GLY A 297 10.16 -11.09 13.97
C GLY A 297 10.04 -10.12 15.15
N ILE A 298 9.35 -9.01 14.97
CA ILE A 298 9.21 -7.94 15.99
C ILE A 298 7.81 -7.93 16.61
N THR A 299 7.73 -7.40 17.83
CA THR A 299 6.47 -7.05 18.48
C THR A 299 6.35 -5.53 18.49
N ILE A 300 5.30 -5.00 17.89
CA ILE A 300 5.04 -3.57 17.83
C ILE A 300 4.11 -3.14 18.96
N GLN A 301 4.22 -1.88 19.37
CA GLN A 301 3.24 -1.28 20.30
C GLN A 301 2.15 -0.60 19.48
N THR A 302 0.98 -1.19 19.48
CA THR A 302 -0.20 -0.60 18.83
C THR A 302 -0.90 0.38 19.77
N ASP A 303 -1.40 1.49 19.23
CA ASP A 303 -2.27 2.39 19.97
C ASP A 303 -3.72 1.89 19.82
N TYR A 304 -4.29 1.33 20.90
CA TYR A 304 -5.65 0.79 20.92
C TYR A 304 -6.72 1.80 20.43
N ARG A 305 -6.44 3.10 20.50
CA ARG A 305 -7.36 4.14 20.00
C ARG A 305 -7.49 4.18 18.49
N PHE A 306 -6.63 3.46 17.76
CA PHE A 306 -6.64 3.27 16.32
C PHE A 306 -7.06 1.85 15.92
N ASP A 307 -7.50 1.06 16.90
CA ASP A 307 -8.06 -0.27 16.68
C ASP A 307 -9.51 -0.21 16.22
N TYR A 308 -9.88 -1.13 15.35
CA TYR A 308 -11.23 -1.21 14.78
C TYR A 308 -12.32 -1.30 15.85
N HIS A 309 -12.15 -2.17 16.83
CA HIS A 309 -13.14 -2.37 17.90
C HIS A 309 -13.31 -1.11 18.74
N TYR A 310 -12.20 -0.43 19.04
CA TYR A 310 -12.24 0.82 19.80
C TYR A 310 -12.97 1.93 19.03
N VAL A 311 -12.66 2.13 17.76
CA VAL A 311 -13.28 3.19 16.92
C VAL A 311 -14.76 2.92 16.73
N LEU A 312 -15.15 1.65 16.61
CA LEU A 312 -16.55 1.25 16.51
C LEU A 312 -17.29 1.54 17.83
N ALA A 313 -16.67 1.26 18.99
CA ALA A 313 -17.23 1.60 20.29
C ALA A 313 -17.41 3.10 20.50
N ASP A 314 -16.39 3.91 20.12
CA ASP A 314 -16.50 5.37 20.16
C ASP A 314 -17.65 5.90 19.28
N LYS A 315 -17.82 5.32 18.08
CA LYS A 315 -18.93 5.65 17.20
C LYS A 315 -20.27 5.30 17.85
N ALA A 316 -20.40 4.10 18.40
CA ALA A 316 -21.61 3.65 19.07
C ALA A 316 -21.99 4.57 20.24
N ALA A 317 -21.01 4.92 21.09
CA ALA A 317 -21.19 5.85 22.20
C ALA A 317 -21.66 7.23 21.73
N ALA A 318 -21.03 7.77 20.68
CA ALA A 318 -21.35 9.08 20.12
C ALA A 318 -22.76 9.13 19.49
N THR A 319 -23.28 8.00 19.01
CA THR A 319 -24.64 7.90 18.45
C THR A 319 -25.73 7.67 19.53
N GLY A 320 -25.34 7.58 20.81
CA GLY A 320 -26.26 7.36 21.92
C GLY A 320 -26.83 5.95 21.98
N LEU A 321 -26.14 4.96 21.39
CA LEU A 321 -26.50 3.55 21.51
C LEU A 321 -26.25 3.06 22.93
N THR A 322 -27.14 2.20 23.42
CA THR A 322 -26.96 1.56 24.72
C THR A 322 -25.90 0.48 24.68
N TYR A 323 -25.43 0.08 25.84
CA TYR A 323 -24.53 -1.07 25.98
C TYR A 323 -25.09 -2.33 25.29
N ALA A 324 -26.39 -2.62 25.51
CA ALA A 324 -27.07 -3.76 24.89
C ALA A 324 -27.03 -3.68 23.35
N ASP A 325 -27.27 -2.49 22.78
CA ASP A 325 -27.17 -2.25 21.33
C ASP A 325 -25.76 -2.53 20.80
N CYS A 326 -24.72 -2.09 21.52
CA CYS A 326 -23.33 -2.31 21.12
C CYS A 326 -22.94 -3.79 21.22
N ALA A 327 -23.29 -4.45 22.30
CA ALA A 327 -23.03 -5.87 22.51
C ALA A 327 -23.69 -6.73 21.44
N GLU A 328 -24.95 -6.42 21.11
CA GLU A 328 -25.72 -7.10 20.07
C GLU A 328 -25.09 -6.91 18.68
N TYR A 329 -24.71 -5.68 18.34
CA TYR A 329 -24.02 -5.37 17.07
C TYR A 329 -22.73 -6.18 16.91
N LEU A 330 -21.87 -6.23 17.92
CA LEU A 330 -20.61 -6.97 17.84
C LEU A 330 -20.82 -8.47 17.76
N THR A 331 -21.73 -8.99 18.58
CA THR A 331 -22.09 -10.40 18.51
C THR A 331 -22.51 -10.77 17.10
N ASN A 332 -23.24 -9.89 16.45
CA ASN A 332 -23.71 -10.09 15.09
C ASN A 332 -22.61 -9.93 14.04
N GLN A 333 -21.71 -8.96 14.17
CA GLN A 333 -20.56 -8.83 13.29
C GLN A 333 -19.66 -10.09 13.35
N VAL A 334 -19.45 -10.64 14.53
CA VAL A 334 -18.68 -11.89 14.72
C VAL A 334 -19.40 -13.10 14.11
N ILE A 335 -20.73 -13.17 14.19
CA ILE A 335 -21.53 -14.27 13.64
C ILE A 335 -21.65 -14.17 12.11
N TYR A 336 -21.88 -12.97 11.57
CA TYR A 336 -22.02 -12.76 10.12
C TYR A 336 -20.71 -12.77 9.37
N ASN A 337 -19.63 -12.41 10.01
CA ASN A 337 -18.32 -12.62 9.43
C ASN A 337 -17.97 -14.09 9.61
N THR A 338 -18.49 -14.94 8.69
CA THR A 338 -18.23 -16.39 8.68
C THR A 338 -16.75 -16.72 8.75
N TYR A 339 -15.92 -15.81 8.29
CA TYR A 339 -14.48 -15.88 8.39
C TYR A 339 -13.99 -15.63 9.82
N ALA A 340 -14.52 -14.61 10.49
CA ALA A 340 -14.24 -14.32 11.90
C ALA A 340 -14.79 -15.41 12.83
N ALA A 341 -16.00 -15.92 12.58
CA ALA A 341 -16.58 -17.01 13.37
C ALA A 341 -15.80 -18.33 13.25
N GLN A 342 -15.11 -18.58 12.16
CA GLN A 342 -14.22 -19.74 11.98
C GLN A 342 -12.83 -19.50 12.57
N GLN A 343 -12.36 -18.27 12.62
CA GLN A 343 -11.00 -17.91 13.02
C GLN A 343 -10.92 -17.44 14.47
N TYR A 344 -11.95 -16.73 14.94
CA TYR A 344 -12.08 -16.30 16.33
C TYR A 344 -13.06 -17.24 17.03
N GLY A 345 -12.60 -18.10 17.87
CA GLY A 345 -13.47 -18.91 18.74
C GLY A 345 -14.38 -18.03 19.62
N VAL A 346 -15.34 -18.64 20.28
CA VAL A 346 -16.29 -17.98 21.19
C VAL A 346 -15.60 -17.06 22.21
N ASP A 347 -14.39 -17.39 22.62
CA ASP A 347 -13.58 -16.61 23.58
C ASP A 347 -13.10 -15.27 23.03
N GLN A 348 -12.83 -15.18 21.72
CA GLN A 348 -12.41 -13.92 21.09
C GLN A 348 -13.60 -13.02 20.76
N ALA A 349 -14.74 -13.61 20.43
CA ALA A 349 -15.98 -12.85 20.32
C ALA A 349 -16.37 -12.21 21.68
N ALA A 350 -16.21 -12.95 22.77
CA ALA A 350 -16.41 -12.45 24.12
C ALA A 350 -15.41 -11.34 24.49
N LEU A 351 -14.15 -11.44 24.04
CA LEU A 351 -13.14 -10.40 24.25
C LEU A 351 -13.44 -9.14 23.44
N ALA A 352 -13.85 -9.27 22.21
CA ALA A 352 -14.29 -8.15 21.38
C ALA A 352 -15.50 -7.44 21.95
N LEU A 353 -16.50 -8.19 22.40
CA LEU A 353 -17.65 -7.68 23.14
C LEU A 353 -17.18 -6.96 24.43
N ARG A 354 -16.28 -7.55 25.20
CA ARG A 354 -15.72 -6.97 26.42
C ARG A 354 -15.01 -5.64 26.15
N THR A 355 -14.23 -5.56 25.10
CA THR A 355 -13.50 -4.34 24.71
C THR A 355 -14.45 -3.20 24.32
N LEU A 356 -15.50 -3.49 23.58
CA LEU A 356 -16.53 -2.51 23.19
C LEU A 356 -17.34 -2.03 24.38
N CYS A 357 -17.62 -2.92 25.30
CA CYS A 357 -18.53 -2.69 26.43
C CYS A 357 -17.83 -2.12 27.66
N THR A 358 -16.51 -2.18 27.77
CA THR A 358 -15.77 -1.66 28.94
C THR A 358 -15.90 -0.16 29.16
N ARG A 359 -16.40 0.61 28.21
CA ARG A 359 -16.62 2.06 28.36
C ARG A 359 -18.00 2.44 28.89
N GLU A 360 -19.00 1.60 28.67
CA GLU A 360 -20.40 1.93 28.97
C GLU A 360 -21.09 1.01 29.97
N PHE A 361 -20.33 0.10 30.57
CA PHE A 361 -20.89 -0.64 31.71
C PHE A 361 -21.33 0.36 32.77
N PRO A 362 -22.54 0.24 33.26
CA PRO A 362 -22.90 0.90 34.50
C PRO A 362 -21.80 0.61 35.52
N GLN A 363 -21.28 1.66 36.17
CA GLN A 363 -20.14 1.53 37.10
C GLN A 363 -20.45 0.61 38.30
N ASP A 364 -21.70 0.18 38.44
CA ASP A 364 -22.24 -0.68 39.44
C ASP A 364 -22.34 -2.17 39.06
N TRP A 365 -21.99 -2.51 37.79
CA TRP A 365 -21.98 -3.91 37.38
C TRP A 365 -20.71 -4.64 37.85
N SER A 366 -20.94 -5.81 38.47
CA SER A 366 -19.81 -6.70 38.87
C SER A 366 -19.27 -7.44 37.61
N GLU A 367 -18.03 -7.93 37.70
CA GLU A 367 -17.46 -8.78 36.67
C GLU A 367 -18.34 -10.00 36.35
N GLU A 368 -18.98 -10.55 37.37
CA GLU A 368 -19.88 -11.70 37.27
C GLU A 368 -21.15 -11.36 36.48
N GLN A 369 -21.72 -10.15 36.65
CA GLN A 369 -22.86 -9.66 35.89
C GLN A 369 -22.49 -9.43 34.40
N ILE A 370 -21.26 -8.98 34.15
CA ILE A 370 -20.71 -8.79 32.81
C ILE A 370 -20.52 -10.17 32.15
N GLU A 371 -19.94 -11.13 32.84
CA GLU A 371 -19.76 -12.49 32.32
C GLU A 371 -21.10 -13.21 32.10
N GLU A 372 -22.07 -13.02 32.98
CA GLU A 372 -23.41 -13.61 32.86
C GLU A 372 -24.16 -13.03 31.65
N ALA A 373 -24.05 -11.73 31.41
CA ALA A 373 -24.62 -11.08 30.21
C ALA A 373 -23.97 -11.56 28.89
N MET A 374 -22.71 -11.97 28.92
CA MET A 374 -21.98 -12.53 27.78
C MET A 374 -22.32 -14.01 27.49
N GLN A 375 -22.90 -14.72 28.46
CA GLN A 375 -23.26 -16.14 28.32
C GLN A 375 -24.70 -16.39 27.89
N VAL A 376 -25.45 -15.33 27.56
CA VAL A 376 -26.82 -15.49 27.04
C VAL A 376 -26.79 -16.31 25.75
N PRO A 377 -27.55 -17.41 25.65
CA PRO A 377 -27.62 -18.20 24.41
C PRO A 377 -28.04 -17.33 23.25
N LEU A 378 -27.29 -17.39 22.18
CA LEU A 378 -27.54 -16.61 20.97
C LEU A 378 -28.76 -17.19 20.24
N ASP A 379 -29.86 -16.46 20.26
CA ASP A 379 -31.01 -16.72 19.40
C ASP A 379 -30.78 -16.06 18.03
N GLN A 380 -30.57 -16.86 17.01
CA GLN A 380 -30.14 -16.41 15.70
C GLN A 380 -31.19 -15.52 15.00
N GLU A 381 -32.47 -15.77 15.18
CA GLU A 381 -33.53 -14.93 14.57
C GLU A 381 -33.64 -13.55 15.26
N ALA A 382 -33.52 -13.51 16.58
CA ALA A 382 -33.51 -12.26 17.33
C ALA A 382 -32.26 -11.42 16.99
N ILE A 383 -31.13 -12.09 16.81
CA ILE A 383 -29.86 -11.51 16.41
C ILE A 383 -29.96 -10.88 15.03
N GLU A 384 -30.54 -11.57 14.04
CA GLU A 384 -30.70 -11.07 12.67
C GLU A 384 -31.56 -9.80 12.63
N ALA A 385 -32.69 -9.79 13.34
CA ALA A 385 -33.58 -8.65 13.40
C ALA A 385 -32.92 -7.41 14.03
N ALA A 386 -32.24 -7.60 15.14
CA ALA A 386 -31.55 -6.55 15.86
C ALA A 386 -30.32 -6.01 15.10
N THR A 387 -29.60 -6.86 14.38
CA THR A 387 -28.47 -6.46 13.55
C THR A 387 -28.88 -5.50 12.45
N GLN A 388 -29.97 -5.77 11.77
CA GLN A 388 -30.45 -4.91 10.70
C GLN A 388 -30.87 -3.53 11.23
N ASP A 389 -31.50 -3.48 12.39
CA ASP A 389 -31.91 -2.21 13.03
C ASP A 389 -30.65 -1.43 13.49
N LEU A 390 -29.72 -2.11 14.14
CA LEU A 390 -28.49 -1.51 14.63
C LEU A 390 -27.58 -1.04 13.49
N ALA A 391 -27.42 -1.84 12.43
CA ALA A 391 -26.71 -1.45 11.23
C ALA A 391 -27.31 -0.18 10.61
N ASN A 392 -28.62 -0.11 10.50
CA ASN A 392 -29.31 1.08 9.99
C ASN A 392 -29.06 2.32 10.88
N ARG A 393 -28.94 2.16 12.20
CA ARG A 393 -28.66 3.26 13.15
C ARG A 393 -27.22 3.71 13.14
N ILE A 394 -26.26 2.80 12.90
CA ILE A 394 -24.82 3.10 12.91
C ILE A 394 -24.34 3.61 11.55
N TYR A 395 -24.93 3.11 10.45
CA TYR A 395 -24.49 3.43 9.08
C TYR A 395 -25.38 4.45 8.35
N ALA A 396 -26.47 4.89 8.97
CA ALA A 396 -27.31 6.01 8.46
C ALA A 396 -26.64 7.36 8.73
#